data_f178fe26851026f055c8fe18330567cd
#
_entry.id   f178fe26851026f055c8fe18330567cd
#
_cell.length_a   1.000
_cell.length_b   1.000
_cell.length_c   1.000
_cell.angle_alpha   90.00
_cell.angle_beta   90.00
_cell.angle_gamma   90.00
#
_symmetry.space_group_name_H-M   'P 1'
#
loop_
_entity.id
_entity.type
_entity.pdbx_description
1 polymer ?
#
loop_
_entity_poly.entity_id
_entity_poly.type
_entity_poly.pdbx_seq_one_letter_code
_entity_poly.pdbx_strand_id
1 'polypeptide(L)'
;MSASIEGIKWDICCAARILYRAGLSVGIAGHVSVAIGENKMLMNRFGPSFATLRPVDIVTFDFQRNVLEHDPSVDPYVNDTVALHAVIHRYNPGIVAVAHTHPPMTITWSSFRRVPEVYDQESCLLAGDVAIVEEDYAGLAASEDRVKPFALALAKQPTAILPNHGALTRGPNVQLAAFRMLLLEGMCARNISVAVAAQSTGLKPHPIKLEDALTAKAELAGIPVLQPLWKDYLQRLQQTDPELFENRPRTVAA
;
A
#
# COMPACT_ATOMS: atom_id res chain seq x y z
N MET A 1 -5.38 -16.90 -15.52
CA MET A 1 -3.96 -17.08 -15.92
C MET A 1 -3.11 -16.37 -14.89
N SER A 2 -2.07 -17.01 -14.33
CA SER A 2 -1.13 -16.37 -13.42
C SER A 2 -0.38 -15.25 -14.19
N ALA A 3 -0.26 -14.07 -13.59
CA ALA A 3 0.55 -13.00 -14.18
C ALA A 3 2.00 -13.47 -14.31
N SER A 4 2.69 -13.10 -15.40
CA SER A 4 4.12 -13.38 -15.56
C SER A 4 4.93 -12.59 -14.55
N ILE A 5 6.12 -13.08 -14.20
CA ILE A 5 7.05 -12.34 -13.30
C ILE A 5 7.29 -10.92 -13.80
N GLU A 6 7.54 -10.75 -15.09
CA GLU A 6 7.74 -9.42 -15.69
C GLU A 6 6.49 -8.54 -15.63
N GLY A 7 5.30 -9.14 -15.76
CA GLY A 7 4.04 -8.43 -15.55
C GLY A 7 3.88 -7.94 -14.11
N ILE A 8 4.24 -8.77 -13.13
CA ILE A 8 4.19 -8.40 -11.70
C ILE A 8 5.22 -7.29 -11.40
N LYS A 9 6.44 -7.38 -11.93
CA LYS A 9 7.46 -6.32 -11.78
C LYS A 9 6.95 -4.99 -12.35
N TRP A 10 6.33 -5.02 -13.51
CA TRP A 10 5.75 -3.83 -14.13
C TRP A 10 4.59 -3.26 -13.30
N ASP A 11 3.68 -4.09 -12.80
CA ASP A 11 2.57 -3.68 -11.93
C ASP A 11 3.08 -3.03 -10.63
N ILE A 12 4.14 -3.56 -10.02
CA ILE A 12 4.79 -2.95 -8.85
C ILE A 12 5.27 -1.53 -9.19
N CYS A 13 5.93 -1.34 -10.32
CA CYS A 13 6.40 -0.03 -10.75
C CYS A 13 5.25 0.95 -11.02
N CYS A 14 4.17 0.50 -11.68
CA CYS A 14 2.98 1.30 -11.88
C CYS A 14 2.35 1.74 -10.57
N ALA A 15 2.14 0.81 -9.62
CA ALA A 15 1.58 1.12 -8.32
C ALA A 15 2.46 2.11 -7.55
N ALA A 16 3.77 1.89 -7.53
CA ALA A 16 4.72 2.79 -6.87
C ALA A 16 4.63 4.22 -7.41
N ARG A 17 4.66 4.37 -8.74
CA ARG A 17 4.55 5.70 -9.38
C ARG A 17 3.19 6.36 -9.15
N ILE A 18 2.09 5.60 -9.17
CA ILE A 18 0.75 6.11 -8.84
C ILE A 18 0.74 6.63 -7.41
N LEU A 19 1.26 5.87 -6.43
CA LEU A 19 1.35 6.30 -5.03
C LEU A 19 2.25 7.54 -4.87
N TYR A 20 3.36 7.62 -5.59
CA TYR A 20 4.20 8.82 -5.61
C TYR A 20 3.46 10.04 -6.17
N ARG A 21 2.80 9.90 -7.32
CA ARG A 21 2.01 10.97 -7.95
C ARG A 21 0.87 11.45 -7.07
N ALA A 22 0.34 10.59 -6.23
CA ALA A 22 -0.67 10.94 -5.22
C ALA A 22 -0.07 11.58 -3.94
N GLY A 23 1.26 11.75 -3.86
CA GLY A 23 1.93 12.35 -2.70
C GLY A 23 2.09 11.42 -1.48
N LEU A 24 1.94 10.10 -1.67
CA LEU A 24 1.97 9.14 -0.57
C LEU A 24 3.36 8.54 -0.29
N SER A 25 4.36 8.94 -1.08
CA SER A 25 5.76 8.53 -0.88
C SER A 25 6.67 9.73 -1.07
N VAL A 26 7.60 9.94 -0.15
CA VAL A 26 8.56 11.05 -0.18
C VAL A 26 9.98 10.49 -0.31
N GLY A 27 10.75 11.04 -1.24
CA GLY A 27 12.13 10.63 -1.49
C GLY A 27 12.21 9.16 -1.90
N ILE A 28 13.04 8.40 -1.22
CA ILE A 28 13.28 6.96 -1.47
C ILE A 28 12.52 6.05 -0.50
N ALA A 29 11.63 6.62 0.32
CA ALA A 29 10.84 5.85 1.26
C ALA A 29 9.64 5.20 0.55
N GLY A 30 9.34 3.97 0.96
CA GLY A 30 8.24 3.19 0.43
C GLY A 30 8.70 1.88 -0.23
N HIS A 31 7.87 0.85 -0.03
CA HIS A 31 8.12 -0.48 -0.55
C HIS A 31 6.82 -1.11 -1.02
N VAL A 32 6.90 -1.85 -2.12
CA VAL A 32 5.81 -2.71 -2.60
C VAL A 32 6.37 -4.10 -2.83
N SER A 33 5.72 -5.12 -2.29
CA SER A 33 6.12 -6.51 -2.50
C SER A 33 4.98 -7.38 -2.98
N VAL A 34 5.31 -8.46 -3.67
CA VAL A 34 4.40 -9.50 -4.11
C VAL A 34 5.01 -10.86 -3.83
N ALA A 35 4.31 -11.71 -3.07
CA ALA A 35 4.70 -13.10 -2.86
C ALA A 35 4.52 -13.90 -4.18
N ILE A 36 5.54 -14.65 -4.57
CA ILE A 36 5.57 -15.45 -5.81
C ILE A 36 5.91 -16.92 -5.51
N GLY A 37 5.12 -17.54 -4.66
CA GLY A 37 5.31 -18.90 -4.18
C GLY A 37 5.47 -18.96 -2.67
N GLU A 38 5.89 -20.12 -2.17
CA GLU A 38 5.86 -20.42 -0.74
C GLU A 38 6.91 -19.65 0.09
N ASN A 39 8.03 -19.26 -0.52
CA ASN A 39 9.15 -18.63 0.19
C ASN A 39 9.86 -17.55 -0.64
N LYS A 40 9.14 -16.92 -1.58
CA LYS A 40 9.75 -15.90 -2.46
C LYS A 40 8.85 -14.69 -2.60
N MET A 41 9.44 -13.51 -2.71
CA MET A 41 8.76 -12.27 -3.02
C MET A 41 9.56 -11.43 -4.01
N LEU A 42 8.83 -10.69 -4.85
CA LEU A 42 9.34 -9.56 -5.59
C LEU A 42 9.19 -8.31 -4.75
N MET A 43 10.20 -7.44 -4.73
CA MET A 43 10.16 -6.17 -4.01
C MET A 43 11.10 -5.17 -4.68
N ASN A 44 10.78 -3.88 -4.63
CA ASN A 44 11.69 -2.86 -5.10
C ASN A 44 12.96 -2.78 -4.21
N ARG A 45 14.12 -2.65 -4.86
CA ARG A 45 15.39 -2.41 -4.17
C ARG A 45 15.41 -1.03 -3.51
N PHE A 46 16.34 -0.81 -2.62
CA PHE A 46 16.62 0.49 -2.03
C PHE A 46 17.37 1.39 -3.02
N GLY A 47 17.09 2.69 -2.98
CA GLY A 47 17.77 3.72 -3.77
C GLY A 47 16.86 4.44 -4.77
N PRO A 48 16.24 3.77 -5.75
CA PRO A 48 15.27 4.42 -6.61
C PRO A 48 14.06 4.90 -5.81
N SER A 49 13.64 6.15 -6.05
CA SER A 49 12.36 6.63 -5.53
C SER A 49 11.21 5.99 -6.31
N PHE A 50 10.03 5.98 -5.73
CA PHE A 50 8.82 5.56 -6.45
C PHE A 50 8.57 6.35 -7.74
N ALA A 51 9.07 7.58 -7.83
CA ALA A 51 8.98 8.39 -9.05
C ALA A 51 9.73 7.82 -10.25
N THR A 52 10.80 7.08 -10.01
CA THR A 52 11.74 6.64 -11.07
C THR A 52 11.91 5.12 -11.12
N LEU A 53 11.12 4.39 -10.34
CA LEU A 53 11.22 2.94 -10.23
C LEU A 53 10.95 2.25 -11.58
N ARG A 54 11.80 1.31 -11.97
CA ARG A 54 11.74 0.55 -13.23
C ARG A 54 11.67 -0.95 -12.94
N PRO A 55 11.17 -1.80 -13.86
CA PRO A 55 11.14 -3.24 -13.68
C PRO A 55 12.49 -3.89 -13.32
N VAL A 56 13.61 -3.34 -13.80
CA VAL A 56 14.97 -3.79 -13.44
C VAL A 56 15.32 -3.54 -11.97
N ASP A 57 14.61 -2.60 -11.31
CA ASP A 57 14.80 -2.27 -9.90
C ASP A 57 14.01 -3.21 -8.96
N ILE A 58 13.27 -4.19 -9.52
CA ILE A 58 12.52 -5.17 -8.74
C ILE A 58 13.34 -6.45 -8.59
N VAL A 59 13.64 -6.80 -7.35
CA VAL A 59 14.51 -7.89 -6.93
C VAL A 59 13.68 -9.03 -6.37
N THR A 60 14.11 -10.27 -6.60
CA THR A 60 13.54 -11.46 -5.97
C THR A 60 14.28 -11.77 -4.67
N PHE A 61 13.56 -11.87 -3.58
CA PHE A 61 14.05 -12.25 -2.25
C PHE A 61 13.38 -13.54 -1.78
N ASP A 62 14.07 -14.30 -0.92
CA ASP A 62 13.40 -15.22 -0.03
C ASP A 62 12.88 -14.51 1.24
N PHE A 63 12.05 -15.22 2.03
CA PHE A 63 11.56 -14.67 3.29
C PHE A 63 12.62 -14.67 4.41
N GLN A 64 13.83 -15.18 4.16
CA GLN A 64 15.03 -15.04 4.98
C GLN A 64 15.87 -13.81 4.60
N ARG A 65 15.40 -13.03 3.60
CA ARG A 65 16.01 -11.79 3.11
C ARG A 65 17.24 -11.98 2.21
N ASN A 66 17.48 -13.21 1.73
CA ASN A 66 18.51 -13.43 0.75
C ASN A 66 18.04 -12.96 -0.64
N VAL A 67 18.93 -12.30 -1.37
CA VAL A 67 18.73 -11.99 -2.79
C VAL A 67 18.84 -13.29 -3.59
N LEU A 68 17.79 -13.64 -4.33
CA LEU A 68 17.76 -14.83 -5.17
C LEU A 68 18.01 -14.50 -6.64
N GLU A 69 17.43 -13.38 -7.11
CA GLU A 69 17.52 -12.97 -8.51
C GLU A 69 17.37 -11.45 -8.64
N HIS A 70 18.16 -10.85 -9.50
CA HIS A 70 18.09 -9.44 -9.85
C HIS A 70 18.62 -9.20 -11.27
N ASP A 71 18.30 -8.03 -11.85
CA ASP A 71 18.91 -7.60 -13.10
C ASP A 71 20.40 -7.26 -12.86
N PRO A 72 21.35 -7.80 -13.69
CA PRO A 72 22.77 -7.57 -13.49
C PRO A 72 23.21 -6.11 -13.69
N SER A 73 22.37 -5.27 -14.28
CA SER A 73 22.68 -3.84 -14.48
C SER A 73 22.46 -2.99 -13.22
N VAL A 74 21.89 -3.56 -12.14
CA VAL A 74 21.61 -2.84 -10.91
C VAL A 74 22.21 -3.53 -9.68
N ASP A 75 22.64 -2.74 -8.71
CA ASP A 75 22.98 -3.24 -7.38
C ASP A 75 21.69 -3.65 -6.65
N PRO A 76 21.52 -4.93 -6.26
CA PRO A 76 20.32 -5.41 -5.58
C PRO A 76 20.24 -4.97 -4.10
N TYR A 77 21.05 -4.00 -3.68
CA TYR A 77 21.09 -3.56 -2.29
C TYR A 77 19.71 -3.26 -1.73
N VAL A 78 19.41 -3.84 -0.60
CA VAL A 78 18.23 -3.58 0.19
C VAL A 78 18.68 -3.28 1.61
N ASN A 79 18.10 -2.25 2.18
CA ASN A 79 18.32 -1.97 3.58
C ASN A 79 17.52 -2.95 4.46
N ASP A 80 17.67 -2.85 5.77
CA ASP A 80 17.02 -3.74 6.73
C ASP A 80 15.49 -3.75 6.63
N THR A 81 14.86 -2.80 5.92
CA THR A 81 13.40 -2.73 5.76
C THR A 81 12.82 -3.86 4.92
N VAL A 82 13.64 -4.64 4.21
CA VAL A 82 13.19 -5.89 3.59
C VAL A 82 12.58 -6.83 4.65
N ALA A 83 13.02 -6.73 5.91
CA ALA A 83 12.46 -7.49 7.03
C ALA A 83 10.95 -7.23 7.19
N LEU A 84 10.49 -6.00 6.96
CA LEU A 84 9.07 -5.65 7.03
C LEU A 84 8.22 -6.57 6.15
N HIS A 85 8.58 -6.69 4.87
CA HIS A 85 7.82 -7.49 3.91
C HIS A 85 8.03 -9.00 4.10
N ALA A 86 9.27 -9.42 4.33
CA ALA A 86 9.60 -10.83 4.53
C ALA A 86 8.87 -11.43 5.74
N VAL A 87 8.82 -10.72 6.87
CA VAL A 87 8.10 -11.17 8.07
C VAL A 87 6.59 -11.17 7.83
N ILE A 88 6.03 -10.13 7.19
CA ILE A 88 4.59 -10.08 6.87
C ILE A 88 4.18 -11.29 6.03
N HIS A 89 4.89 -11.58 4.94
CA HIS A 89 4.57 -12.72 4.07
C HIS A 89 4.77 -14.06 4.77
N ARG A 90 5.82 -14.20 5.58
CA ARG A 90 6.08 -15.43 6.34
C ARG A 90 5.00 -15.73 7.38
N TYR A 91 4.53 -14.72 8.11
CA TYR A 91 3.47 -14.87 9.10
C TYR A 91 2.07 -15.01 8.48
N ASN A 92 1.90 -14.61 7.22
CA ASN A 92 0.63 -14.58 6.54
C ASN A 92 0.73 -15.17 5.12
N PRO A 93 0.84 -16.48 4.96
CA PRO A 93 1.06 -17.14 3.65
C PRO A 93 -0.03 -16.83 2.60
N GLY A 94 -1.22 -16.39 3.04
CA GLY A 94 -2.32 -15.99 2.13
C GLY A 94 -2.24 -14.55 1.62
N ILE A 95 -1.29 -13.72 2.13
CA ILE A 95 -1.11 -12.36 1.66
C ILE A 95 -0.25 -12.37 0.39
N VAL A 96 -0.83 -11.90 -0.73
CA VAL A 96 -0.13 -11.86 -2.03
C VAL A 96 0.65 -10.57 -2.20
N ALA A 97 0.01 -9.41 -2.08
CA ALA A 97 0.65 -8.11 -2.28
C ALA A 97 0.60 -7.26 -1.02
N VAL A 98 1.68 -6.54 -0.74
CA VAL A 98 1.81 -5.59 0.37
C VAL A 98 2.40 -4.28 -0.15
N ALA A 99 1.77 -3.16 0.22
CA ALA A 99 2.32 -1.83 0.02
C ALA A 99 2.57 -1.15 1.37
N HIS A 100 3.74 -0.52 1.51
CA HIS A 100 4.11 0.33 2.63
C HIS A 100 4.53 1.69 2.11
N THR A 101 3.92 2.74 2.64
CA THR A 101 4.28 4.13 2.34
C THR A 101 4.13 5.01 3.57
N HIS A 102 4.53 6.28 3.42
CA HIS A 102 4.46 7.31 4.46
C HIS A 102 3.44 8.41 4.09
N PRO A 103 2.13 8.11 4.03
CA PRO A 103 1.11 9.05 3.57
C PRO A 103 0.93 10.19 4.60
N PRO A 104 1.02 11.47 4.20
CA PRO A 104 1.10 12.59 5.15
C PRO A 104 -0.10 12.73 6.08
N MET A 105 -1.32 12.62 5.56
CA MET A 105 -2.53 12.78 6.38
C MET A 105 -2.75 11.56 7.26
N THR A 106 -2.38 10.37 6.78
CA THR A 106 -2.42 9.15 7.58
C THR A 106 -1.44 9.23 8.75
N ILE A 107 -0.20 9.72 8.53
CA ILE A 107 0.78 9.95 9.61
C ILE A 107 0.23 10.96 10.60
N THR A 108 -0.31 12.09 10.13
CA THR A 108 -0.90 13.11 10.99
C THR A 108 -2.04 12.54 11.84
N TRP A 109 -2.96 11.77 11.22
CA TRP A 109 -4.06 11.13 11.93
C TRP A 109 -3.58 10.07 12.93
N SER A 110 -2.53 9.33 12.59
CA SER A 110 -1.98 8.25 13.43
C SER A 110 -1.55 8.72 14.82
N SER A 111 -1.23 10.02 14.96
CA SER A 111 -0.87 10.64 16.24
C SER A 111 -2.02 10.63 17.26
N PHE A 112 -3.26 10.46 16.81
CA PHE A 112 -4.43 10.32 17.69
C PHE A 112 -4.69 8.89 18.12
N ARG A 113 -4.00 7.90 17.56
CA ARG A 113 -4.14 6.46 17.87
C ARG A 113 -5.58 5.95 17.79
N ARG A 114 -6.29 6.42 16.80
CA ARG A 114 -7.69 6.04 16.55
C ARG A 114 -7.89 5.65 15.09
N VAL A 115 -8.70 4.61 14.88
CA VAL A 115 -9.21 4.33 13.54
C VAL A 115 -10.02 5.53 13.07
N PRO A 116 -9.81 6.02 11.83
CA PRO A 116 -10.58 7.16 11.32
C PRO A 116 -12.05 6.79 11.12
N GLU A 117 -12.94 7.75 11.37
CA GLU A 117 -14.38 7.62 11.17
C GLU A 117 -14.74 7.68 9.67
N VAL A 118 -15.88 7.12 9.30
CA VAL A 118 -16.39 7.16 7.92
C VAL A 118 -17.23 8.41 7.73
N TYR A 119 -16.79 9.35 6.89
CA TYR A 119 -17.51 10.60 6.61
C TYR A 119 -17.92 10.77 5.15
N ASP A 120 -17.56 9.85 4.27
CA ASP A 120 -17.91 9.87 2.85
C ASP A 120 -18.11 8.47 2.27
N GLN A 121 -18.69 8.41 1.08
CA GLN A 121 -19.02 7.15 0.41
C GLN A 121 -17.76 6.34 0.05
N GLU A 122 -16.68 7.00 -0.36
CA GLU A 122 -15.44 6.31 -0.74
C GLU A 122 -14.79 5.62 0.47
N SER A 123 -14.81 6.28 1.64
CA SER A 123 -14.34 5.72 2.90
C SER A 123 -15.14 4.50 3.36
N CYS A 124 -16.40 4.33 2.90
CA CYS A 124 -17.15 3.11 3.18
C CYS A 124 -16.44 1.85 2.68
N LEU A 125 -15.64 1.94 1.60
CA LEU A 125 -14.84 0.81 1.08
C LEU A 125 -13.81 0.28 2.09
N LEU A 126 -13.44 1.09 3.08
CA LEU A 126 -12.55 0.69 4.18
C LEU A 126 -13.28 0.42 5.50
N ALA A 127 -14.61 0.51 5.53
CA ALA A 127 -15.39 0.27 6.75
C ALA A 127 -15.08 -1.13 7.32
N GLY A 128 -14.62 -1.19 8.58
CA GLY A 128 -14.21 -2.41 9.25
C GLY A 128 -12.87 -3.02 8.79
N ASP A 129 -12.17 -2.41 7.82
CA ASP A 129 -10.93 -2.93 7.23
C ASP A 129 -9.66 -2.22 7.71
N VAL A 130 -9.76 -1.31 8.66
CA VAL A 130 -8.62 -0.53 9.16
C VAL A 130 -8.28 -0.98 10.58
N ALA A 131 -7.02 -1.37 10.78
CA ALA A 131 -6.42 -1.57 12.10
C ALA A 131 -5.49 -0.40 12.43
N ILE A 132 -5.27 -0.16 13.71
CA ILE A 132 -4.14 0.63 14.18
C ILE A 132 -3.23 -0.26 15.00
N VAL A 133 -1.94 -0.17 14.78
CA VAL A 133 -0.95 -0.90 15.55
C VAL A 133 -0.84 -0.27 16.92
N GLU A 134 -0.90 -1.10 17.98
CA GLU A 134 -0.91 -0.60 19.36
C GLU A 134 0.46 -0.17 19.85
N GLU A 135 1.52 -0.76 19.30
CA GLU A 135 2.90 -0.51 19.68
C GLU A 135 3.36 0.91 19.31
N ASP A 136 4.19 1.47 20.19
CA ASP A 136 4.83 2.75 19.96
C ASP A 136 5.89 2.67 18.85
N TYR A 137 6.14 3.83 18.21
CA TYR A 137 7.23 3.95 17.27
C TYR A 137 8.59 3.68 17.95
N ALA A 138 9.24 2.59 17.57
CA ALA A 138 10.51 2.15 18.15
C ALA A 138 11.68 2.20 17.15
N GLY A 139 11.59 3.03 16.11
CA GLY A 139 12.60 3.13 15.06
C GLY A 139 12.31 2.22 13.85
N LEU A 140 13.34 1.86 13.11
CA LEU A 140 13.21 1.08 11.86
C LEU A 140 12.62 -0.32 12.11
N ALA A 141 11.75 -0.76 11.19
CA ALA A 141 11.15 -2.09 11.17
C ALA A 141 12.16 -3.14 10.61
N ALA A 142 13.32 -3.25 11.28
CA ALA A 142 14.48 -4.00 10.80
C ALA A 142 14.63 -5.39 11.43
N SER A 143 13.81 -5.72 12.43
CA SER A 143 13.84 -7.01 13.12
C SER A 143 12.46 -7.66 13.16
N GLU A 144 12.45 -8.98 13.34
CA GLU A 144 11.20 -9.75 13.44
C GLU A 144 10.30 -9.27 14.56
N ASP A 145 10.86 -9.02 15.75
CA ASP A 145 10.08 -8.59 16.92
C ASP A 145 9.39 -7.25 16.68
N ARG A 146 10.04 -6.32 15.97
CA ARG A 146 9.43 -5.02 15.61
C ARG A 146 8.37 -5.13 14.52
N VAL A 147 8.49 -6.09 13.62
CA VAL A 147 7.55 -6.27 12.48
C VAL A 147 6.38 -7.17 12.84
N LYS A 148 6.55 -8.10 13.78
CA LYS A 148 5.49 -9.05 14.17
C LYS A 148 4.15 -8.40 14.50
N PRO A 149 4.07 -7.28 15.27
CA PRO A 149 2.81 -6.58 15.49
C PRO A 149 2.13 -6.11 14.20
N PHE A 150 2.91 -5.62 13.22
CA PHE A 150 2.41 -5.18 11.92
C PHE A 150 1.86 -6.34 11.11
N ALA A 151 2.56 -7.48 11.13
CA ALA A 151 2.11 -8.70 10.47
C ALA A 151 0.79 -9.22 11.06
N LEU A 152 0.64 -9.17 12.39
CA LEU A 152 -0.59 -9.55 13.09
C LEU A 152 -1.74 -8.58 12.81
N ALA A 153 -1.48 -7.28 12.72
CA ALA A 153 -2.48 -6.29 12.34
C ALA A 153 -2.99 -6.54 10.92
N LEU A 154 -2.08 -6.76 9.95
CA LEU A 154 -2.45 -7.10 8.56
C LEU A 154 -3.10 -8.48 8.40
N ALA A 155 -2.88 -9.41 9.31
CA ALA A 155 -3.62 -10.67 9.32
C ALA A 155 -5.11 -10.44 9.59
N LYS A 156 -5.41 -9.53 10.52
CA LYS A 156 -6.79 -9.22 10.93
C LYS A 156 -7.50 -8.30 9.95
N GLN A 157 -6.84 -7.22 9.52
CA GLN A 157 -7.42 -6.21 8.63
C GLN A 157 -6.51 -5.96 7.43
N PRO A 158 -7.07 -5.67 6.23
CA PRO A 158 -6.27 -5.46 5.03
C PRO A 158 -5.53 -4.12 4.99
N THR A 159 -5.74 -3.25 5.97
CA THR A 159 -5.13 -1.93 6.09
C THR A 159 -4.70 -1.72 7.53
N ALA A 160 -3.47 -1.28 7.76
CA ALA A 160 -2.93 -1.02 9.08
C ALA A 160 -2.23 0.35 9.13
N ILE A 161 -2.62 1.17 10.09
CA ILE A 161 -1.95 2.44 10.41
C ILE A 161 -0.83 2.15 11.42
N LEU A 162 0.37 2.62 11.10
CA LEU A 162 1.54 2.55 11.96
C LEU A 162 1.74 3.91 12.64
N PRO A 163 1.51 4.03 13.96
CA PRO A 163 1.57 5.32 14.65
C PRO A 163 2.90 6.05 14.41
N ASN A 164 2.82 7.33 14.01
CA ASN A 164 3.96 8.22 13.73
C ASN A 164 4.96 7.69 12.68
N HIS A 165 4.52 6.76 11.83
CA HIS A 165 5.41 6.13 10.85
C HIS A 165 4.80 6.16 9.44
N GLY A 166 3.65 5.54 9.24
CA GLY A 166 3.06 5.38 7.93
C GLY A 166 1.91 4.40 7.92
N ALA A 167 1.75 3.68 6.82
CA ALA A 167 0.72 2.68 6.67
C ALA A 167 1.18 1.45 5.90
N LEU A 168 0.47 0.36 6.13
CA LEU A 168 0.57 -0.90 5.39
C LEU A 168 -0.80 -1.25 4.82
N THR A 169 -0.82 -1.70 3.59
CA THR A 169 -2.03 -2.26 2.96
C THR A 169 -1.70 -3.56 2.25
N ARG A 170 -2.65 -4.49 2.20
CA ARG A 170 -2.51 -5.75 1.49
C ARG A 170 -3.64 -5.96 0.49
N GLY A 171 -3.40 -6.83 -0.48
CA GLY A 171 -4.40 -7.24 -1.47
C GLY A 171 -4.05 -8.56 -2.14
N PRO A 172 -5.01 -9.15 -2.89
CA PRO A 172 -4.76 -10.29 -3.77
C PRO A 172 -3.90 -9.91 -4.98
N ASN A 173 -3.69 -8.62 -5.20
CA ASN A 173 -2.84 -8.05 -6.23
C ASN A 173 -2.35 -6.66 -5.80
N VAL A 174 -1.37 -6.13 -6.53
CA VAL A 174 -0.75 -4.83 -6.29
C VAL A 174 -1.76 -3.69 -6.43
N GLN A 175 -2.68 -3.81 -7.40
CA GLN A 175 -3.69 -2.80 -7.71
C GLN A 175 -4.57 -2.51 -6.49
N LEU A 176 -5.09 -3.57 -5.85
CA LEU A 176 -5.95 -3.39 -4.68
C LEU A 176 -5.18 -2.93 -3.45
N ALA A 177 -3.93 -3.39 -3.27
CA ALA A 177 -3.07 -2.90 -2.19
C ALA A 177 -2.82 -1.38 -2.35
N ALA A 178 -2.45 -0.92 -3.54
CA ALA A 178 -2.25 0.51 -3.83
C ALA A 178 -3.56 1.31 -3.68
N PHE A 179 -4.69 0.81 -4.17
CA PHE A 179 -5.99 1.48 -4.04
C PHE A 179 -6.40 1.67 -2.58
N ARG A 180 -6.22 0.67 -1.72
CA ARG A 180 -6.45 0.81 -0.28
C ARG A 180 -5.60 1.89 0.37
N MET A 181 -4.37 2.06 -0.08
CA MET A 181 -3.48 3.12 0.42
C MET A 181 -4.01 4.51 0.05
N LEU A 182 -4.49 4.69 -1.18
CA LEU A 182 -5.12 5.94 -1.64
C LEU A 182 -6.40 6.25 -0.84
N LEU A 183 -7.25 5.25 -0.64
CA LEU A 183 -8.47 5.39 0.15
C LEU A 183 -8.17 5.75 1.61
N LEU A 184 -7.18 5.11 2.24
CA LEU A 184 -6.79 5.39 3.62
C LEU A 184 -6.34 6.84 3.80
N GLU A 185 -5.49 7.33 2.89
CA GLU A 185 -5.02 8.72 2.91
C GLU A 185 -6.19 9.70 2.78
N GLY A 186 -7.11 9.45 1.83
CA GLY A 186 -8.33 10.26 1.67
C GLY A 186 -9.22 10.25 2.92
N MET A 187 -9.39 9.08 3.52
CA MET A 187 -10.16 8.92 4.76
C MET A 187 -9.55 9.70 5.92
N CYS A 188 -8.22 9.63 6.11
CA CYS A 188 -7.51 10.38 7.14
C CYS A 188 -7.58 11.90 6.89
N ALA A 189 -7.38 12.35 5.64
CA ALA A 189 -7.50 13.75 5.26
C ALA A 189 -8.91 14.31 5.54
N ARG A 190 -9.94 13.52 5.24
CA ARG A 190 -11.34 13.87 5.56
C ARG A 190 -11.56 14.03 7.05
N ASN A 191 -11.05 13.09 7.86
CA ASN A 191 -11.17 13.14 9.30
C ASN A 191 -10.50 14.40 9.90
N ILE A 192 -9.29 14.76 9.44
CA ILE A 192 -8.60 15.99 9.84
C ILE A 192 -9.43 17.22 9.45
N SER A 193 -9.92 17.27 8.21
CA SER A 193 -10.73 18.39 7.72
C SER A 193 -12.03 18.55 8.52
N VAL A 194 -12.72 17.45 8.84
CA VAL A 194 -13.93 17.46 9.66
C VAL A 194 -13.62 17.95 11.09
N ALA A 195 -12.51 17.51 11.69
CA ALA A 195 -12.11 17.94 13.02
C ALA A 195 -11.84 19.46 13.06
N VAL A 196 -11.15 20.02 12.05
CA VAL A 196 -10.90 21.46 11.93
C VAL A 196 -12.22 22.23 11.74
N ALA A 197 -13.10 21.76 10.86
CA ALA A 197 -14.41 22.37 10.63
C ALA A 197 -15.28 22.35 11.89
N ALA A 198 -15.30 21.26 12.63
CA ALA A 198 -16.03 21.13 13.89
C ALA A 198 -15.54 22.15 14.94
N GLN A 199 -14.22 22.30 15.05
CA GLN A 199 -13.61 23.26 15.97
C GLN A 199 -13.96 24.70 15.58
N SER A 200 -13.94 25.05 14.31
CA SER A 200 -14.20 26.41 13.83
C SER A 200 -15.68 26.82 13.87
N THR A 201 -16.58 25.84 13.67
CA THR A 201 -18.03 26.09 13.62
C THR A 201 -18.76 25.84 14.94
N GLY A 202 -18.15 25.07 15.85
CA GLY A 202 -18.82 24.55 17.05
C GLY A 202 -19.86 23.45 16.76
N LEU A 203 -20.00 23.03 15.52
CA LEU A 203 -20.96 21.97 15.14
C LEU A 203 -20.39 20.58 15.42
N LYS A 204 -21.26 19.68 15.86
CA LYS A 204 -20.88 18.28 16.10
C LYS A 204 -20.89 17.49 14.79
N PRO A 205 -19.78 16.83 14.38
CA PRO A 205 -19.76 15.97 13.22
C PRO A 205 -20.65 14.72 13.38
N HIS A 206 -21.21 14.26 12.30
CA HIS A 206 -22.00 13.03 12.24
C HIS A 206 -21.36 12.05 11.25
N PRO A 207 -20.56 11.07 11.72
CA PRO A 207 -20.03 10.03 10.84
C PRO A 207 -21.14 9.11 10.35
N ILE A 208 -20.92 8.47 9.22
CA ILE A 208 -21.75 7.37 8.74
C ILE A 208 -21.63 6.23 9.76
N LYS A 209 -22.76 5.68 10.21
CA LYS A 209 -22.74 4.57 11.13
C LYS A 209 -22.08 3.36 10.51
N LEU A 210 -21.38 2.56 11.32
CA LEU A 210 -20.66 1.39 10.82
C LEU A 210 -21.57 0.41 10.06
N GLU A 211 -22.79 0.19 10.51
CA GLU A 211 -23.78 -0.68 9.85
C GLU A 211 -24.14 -0.19 8.45
N ASP A 212 -24.36 1.12 8.30
CA ASP A 212 -24.68 1.76 7.00
C ASP A 212 -23.46 1.76 6.08
N ALA A 213 -22.26 2.02 6.65
CA ALA A 213 -21.02 1.99 5.90
C ALA A 213 -20.68 0.57 5.40
N LEU A 214 -20.95 -0.48 6.18
CA LEU A 214 -20.79 -1.87 5.76
C LEU A 214 -21.78 -2.27 4.67
N THR A 215 -23.02 -1.78 4.76
CA THR A 215 -24.04 -1.95 3.70
C THR A 215 -23.56 -1.31 2.39
N ALA A 216 -23.16 -0.04 2.44
CA ALA A 216 -22.62 0.66 1.28
C ALA A 216 -21.37 -0.02 0.71
N LYS A 217 -20.47 -0.53 1.57
CA LYS A 217 -19.30 -1.32 1.15
C LYS A 217 -19.69 -2.56 0.36
N ALA A 218 -20.72 -3.30 0.83
CA ALA A 218 -21.19 -4.50 0.14
C ALA A 218 -21.81 -4.19 -1.23
N GLU A 219 -22.57 -3.11 -1.34
CA GLU A 219 -23.12 -2.61 -2.60
C GLU A 219 -22.02 -2.20 -3.58
N LEU A 220 -21.04 -1.40 -3.11
CA LEU A 220 -19.90 -0.93 -3.90
C LEU A 220 -18.99 -2.09 -4.34
N ALA A 221 -18.84 -3.14 -3.52
CA ALA A 221 -18.05 -4.32 -3.88
C ALA A 221 -18.67 -5.11 -5.05
N GLY A 222 -19.98 -5.01 -5.29
CA GLY A 222 -20.67 -5.56 -6.44
C GLY A 222 -20.37 -4.82 -7.75
N ILE A 223 -19.81 -3.63 -7.69
CA ILE A 223 -19.46 -2.82 -8.86
C ILE A 223 -17.96 -3.07 -9.19
N PRO A 224 -17.61 -3.43 -10.43
CA PRO A 224 -16.21 -3.71 -10.80
C PRO A 224 -15.40 -2.42 -10.93
N VAL A 225 -15.25 -1.66 -9.84
CA VAL A 225 -14.62 -0.33 -9.82
C VAL A 225 -13.10 -0.42 -10.05
N LEU A 226 -12.44 -1.45 -9.53
CA LEU A 226 -10.97 -1.52 -9.52
C LEU A 226 -10.36 -1.56 -10.92
N GLN A 227 -10.95 -2.30 -11.86
CA GLN A 227 -10.41 -2.41 -13.21
C GLN A 227 -10.49 -1.10 -14.01
N PRO A 228 -11.66 -0.41 -14.11
CA PRO A 228 -11.73 0.89 -14.76
C PRO A 228 -10.83 1.93 -14.10
N LEU A 229 -10.78 1.97 -12.78
CA LEU A 229 -9.93 2.88 -12.02
C LEU A 229 -8.45 2.64 -12.31
N TRP A 230 -8.00 1.37 -12.27
CA TRP A 230 -6.62 1.02 -12.60
C TRP A 230 -6.25 1.43 -14.03
N LYS A 231 -7.17 1.20 -14.97
CA LYS A 231 -7.00 1.63 -16.36
C LYS A 231 -6.86 3.15 -16.50
N ASP A 232 -7.66 3.92 -15.78
CA ASP A 232 -7.55 5.39 -15.75
C ASP A 232 -6.20 5.84 -15.17
N TYR A 233 -5.77 5.24 -14.06
CA TYR A 233 -4.43 5.53 -13.51
C TYR A 233 -3.30 5.20 -14.48
N LEU A 234 -3.38 4.08 -15.20
CA LEU A 234 -2.40 3.73 -16.20
C LEU A 234 -2.39 4.70 -17.38
N GLN A 235 -3.56 5.19 -17.83
CA GLN A 235 -3.65 6.18 -18.89
C GLN A 235 -3.00 7.51 -18.47
N ARG A 236 -3.23 7.96 -17.25
CA ARG A 236 -2.59 9.16 -16.70
C ARG A 236 -1.09 8.96 -16.55
N LEU A 237 -0.68 7.81 -16.03
CA LEU A 237 0.73 7.47 -15.85
C LEU A 237 1.47 7.40 -17.20
N GLN A 238 0.83 6.89 -18.26
CA GLN A 238 1.41 6.88 -19.59
C GLN A 238 1.70 8.29 -20.15
N GLN A 239 0.93 9.29 -19.72
CA GLN A 239 1.18 10.68 -20.12
C GLN A 239 2.34 11.32 -19.35
N THR A 240 2.53 10.93 -18.10
CA THR A 240 3.54 11.52 -17.21
C THR A 240 4.85 10.73 -17.16
N ASP A 241 4.81 9.43 -17.45
CA ASP A 241 5.92 8.49 -17.32
C ASP A 241 5.98 7.54 -18.55
N PRO A 242 6.05 8.07 -19.79
CA PRO A 242 5.95 7.27 -21.01
C PRO A 242 7.01 6.18 -21.10
N GLU A 243 8.21 6.41 -20.54
CA GLU A 243 9.33 5.46 -20.55
C GLU A 243 8.99 4.12 -19.84
N LEU A 244 8.06 4.12 -18.87
CA LEU A 244 7.61 2.90 -18.21
C LEU A 244 6.79 2.01 -19.16
N PHE A 245 6.19 2.59 -20.20
CA PHE A 245 5.34 1.89 -21.16
C PHE A 245 6.07 1.41 -22.41
N GLU A 246 7.27 1.92 -22.70
CA GLU A 246 8.10 1.50 -23.84
C GLU A 246 8.41 0.00 -23.80
N ASN A 247 8.64 -0.53 -22.60
CA ASN A 247 8.98 -1.93 -22.34
C ASN A 247 7.85 -2.70 -21.62
N ARG A 248 6.59 -2.30 -21.83
CA ARG A 248 5.45 -2.97 -21.19
C ARG A 248 5.39 -4.44 -21.62
N PRO A 249 5.32 -5.40 -20.67
CA PRO A 249 5.19 -6.82 -20.99
C PRO A 249 3.93 -7.10 -21.82
N ARG A 250 4.07 -7.87 -22.91
CA ARG A 250 2.96 -8.17 -23.85
C ARG A 250 1.83 -8.99 -23.25
N THR A 251 2.03 -9.59 -22.08
CA THR A 251 1.08 -10.48 -21.40
C THR A 251 0.13 -9.78 -20.44
N VAL A 252 0.24 -8.46 -20.25
CA VAL A 252 -0.72 -7.71 -19.43
C VAL A 252 -1.94 -7.42 -20.31
N ALA A 253 -2.92 -8.34 -20.30
CA ALA A 253 -4.22 -8.09 -20.92
C ALA A 253 -4.86 -6.87 -20.24
N ALA A 254 -5.36 -5.98 -21.06
CA ALA A 254 -6.04 -4.76 -20.65
C ALA A 254 -7.33 -5.04 -19.89
#